data_e622e975389c8bdb1f4eaac5bc4bb2c5
#
_entry.id   e622e975389c8bdb1f4eaac5bc4bb2c5
#
_cell.length_a   1.000
_cell.length_b   1.000
_cell.length_c   1.000
_cell.angle_alpha   90.00
_cell.angle_beta   90.00
_cell.angle_gamma   90.00
#
_symmetry.space_group_name_H-M   'P 1'
#
loop_
_entity.id
_entity.type
_entity.pdbx_description
1 polymer ?
#
loop_
_entity_poly.entity_id
_entity_poly.type
_entity_poly.pdbx_seq_one_letter_code
_entity_poly.pdbx_strand_id
1 'polypeptide(L)'
;MELSPSAHVDTFCRDNLPPPEQWAELRWDLPELQYPQRLNCASVLLDDVLAEHGADRPALHSPSETWSYGQLLARANQLANYLRDEVGLLPGQRVLLRGPNNPWLVACWFAVLKAGGVVVATVPLLRSSELTALIELTRASVALCDHRFAEDLTGVAAATGVTMLCYGAGDSEDLITLAADRPRTFSDVQTAADDVALLAATSGTTGKPKATMHFHRDVLAIADTFGKHVVQGQPDDIFTGTPPLAFTFGLGGLLVFPFRVGASTLLIERATPTELAETVQRFGATVLSTAPTAYRAILRAGQQDRLATIRRAVSAGEHLPQAVWQEMFDKTGIRLIDGIGSTEMLHVFISAADDDIRPGSTGRAVPGYQAAVLDAEGKPVPDGTAGRLAVIGPTCCRYLADPRQANYAQHGWNITGDTYLRDADGYFWYRARSDDMIVSSGYNIAAPEVEQALELHPDVLECAVVARPDEERGSIVHAAVVLREGVPADPAKVAELQAFTKQQIAPYKYPRSIEFVPALPRTATGKLQRFRLREPQAAG
;
A
#
# COMPACT_ATOMS: atom_id res chain seq x y z
N MET A 1 22.97 11.96 -9.85
CA MET A 1 22.87 12.55 -8.50
C MET A 1 23.93 11.90 -7.62
N GLU A 2 24.75 12.70 -6.95
CA GLU A 2 25.72 12.19 -5.97
C GLU A 2 25.00 11.98 -4.63
N LEU A 3 25.21 10.81 -4.02
CA LEU A 3 24.63 10.50 -2.72
C LEU A 3 25.46 11.13 -1.59
N SER A 4 24.78 11.57 -0.55
CA SER A 4 25.40 12.13 0.66
C SER A 4 26.29 11.09 1.38
N PRO A 5 27.30 11.52 2.15
CA PRO A 5 28.04 10.61 3.03
C PRO A 5 27.08 9.89 3.98
N SER A 6 27.06 8.56 3.93
CA SER A 6 26.17 7.72 4.71
C SER A 6 26.56 7.70 6.19
N ALA A 7 25.56 7.58 7.08
CA ALA A 7 25.77 7.22 8.49
C ALA A 7 25.69 5.70 8.73
N HIS A 8 25.32 4.92 7.72
CA HIS A 8 25.25 3.47 7.84
C HIS A 8 26.64 2.85 7.95
N VAL A 9 26.83 2.01 8.96
CA VAL A 9 28.02 1.17 9.15
C VAL A 9 27.90 -0.09 8.31
N ASP A 10 26.71 -0.69 8.27
CA ASP A 10 26.38 -1.77 7.35
C ASP A 10 25.93 -1.15 6.01
N THR A 11 26.77 -1.26 4.99
CA THR A 11 26.57 -0.62 3.68
C THR A 11 25.75 -1.46 2.70
N PHE A 12 25.26 -2.63 3.11
CA PHE A 12 24.59 -3.59 2.21
C PHE A 12 23.51 -2.95 1.32
N CYS A 13 22.60 -2.15 1.88
CA CYS A 13 21.56 -1.52 1.07
C CYS A 13 22.18 -0.55 0.05
N ARG A 14 23.15 0.26 0.46
CA ARG A 14 23.81 1.25 -0.40
C ARG A 14 24.61 0.58 -1.53
N ASP A 15 25.32 -0.50 -1.23
CA ASP A 15 26.13 -1.27 -2.19
C ASP A 15 25.27 -2.01 -3.23
N ASN A 16 23.99 -2.23 -2.91
CA ASN A 16 23.03 -2.92 -3.77
C ASN A 16 21.96 -1.97 -4.37
N LEU A 17 22.17 -0.66 -4.33
CA LEU A 17 21.37 0.29 -5.10
C LEU A 17 21.55 0.01 -6.59
N PRO A 18 20.49 0.13 -7.40
CA PRO A 18 20.65 0.08 -8.85
C PRO A 18 21.58 1.21 -9.31
N PRO A 19 22.31 1.01 -10.41
CA PRO A 19 23.19 2.06 -10.95
C PRO A 19 22.37 3.32 -11.30
N PRO A 20 22.95 4.54 -11.13
CA PRO A 20 22.22 5.82 -11.28
C PRO A 20 21.52 5.99 -12.65
N GLU A 21 22.07 5.42 -13.71
CA GLU A 21 21.47 5.42 -15.07
C GLU A 21 20.19 4.61 -15.18
N GLN A 22 19.91 3.74 -14.22
CA GLN A 22 18.67 2.97 -14.08
C GLN A 22 17.67 3.61 -13.11
N TRP A 23 17.91 4.84 -12.67
CA TRP A 23 16.94 5.56 -11.85
C TRP A 23 16.03 6.38 -12.76
N ALA A 24 14.77 6.51 -12.36
CA ALA A 24 13.91 7.53 -12.94
C ALA A 24 14.40 8.93 -12.51
N GLU A 25 14.01 9.93 -13.28
CA GLU A 25 14.25 11.33 -12.91
C GLU A 25 13.60 11.65 -11.57
N LEU A 26 14.32 12.33 -10.69
CA LEU A 26 13.82 12.78 -9.40
C LEU A 26 13.58 14.28 -9.43
N ARG A 27 12.47 14.75 -8.86
CA ARG A 27 12.11 16.16 -8.79
C ARG A 27 11.72 16.57 -7.38
N TRP A 28 12.24 17.69 -6.95
CA TRP A 28 11.97 18.32 -5.66
C TRP A 28 11.63 19.79 -5.84
N ASP A 29 10.68 20.10 -6.75
CA ASP A 29 10.35 21.46 -7.16
C ASP A 29 9.52 22.21 -6.11
N LEU A 30 8.88 21.49 -5.17
CA LEU A 30 8.09 22.11 -4.11
C LEU A 30 9.00 22.56 -2.95
N PRO A 31 8.72 23.72 -2.31
CA PRO A 31 9.48 24.20 -1.16
C PRO A 31 9.55 23.20 0.00
N GLU A 32 8.46 22.48 0.26
CA GLU A 32 8.36 21.49 1.32
C GLU A 32 9.20 20.23 1.08
N LEU A 33 9.68 20.00 -0.13
CA LEU A 33 10.54 18.88 -0.49
C LEU A 33 12.05 19.21 -0.35
N GLN A 34 12.38 20.39 0.16
CA GLN A 34 13.77 20.82 0.39
C GLN A 34 14.25 20.30 1.75
N TYR A 35 14.71 19.07 1.79
CA TYR A 35 15.19 18.42 3.01
C TYR A 35 16.67 18.70 3.28
N PRO A 36 17.09 18.77 4.59
CA PRO A 36 18.49 18.87 4.95
C PRO A 36 19.24 17.59 4.57
N GLN A 37 20.56 17.72 4.38
CA GLN A 37 21.40 16.57 4.05
C GLN A 37 21.44 15.49 5.13
N ARG A 38 21.35 15.90 6.42
CA ARG A 38 21.19 15.00 7.57
C ARG A 38 19.74 14.98 8.00
N LEU A 39 19.15 13.80 7.94
CA LEU A 39 17.73 13.62 8.16
C LEU A 39 17.45 12.20 8.64
N ASN A 40 16.91 12.07 9.85
CA ASN A 40 16.28 10.83 10.30
C ASN A 40 14.76 11.06 10.31
N CYS A 41 14.01 10.34 9.48
CA CYS A 41 12.57 10.54 9.39
C CYS A 41 11.83 10.21 10.69
N ALA A 42 12.38 9.34 11.55
CA ALA A 42 11.79 9.06 12.85
C ALA A 42 11.88 10.27 13.78
N SER A 43 13.04 10.97 13.82
CA SER A 43 13.19 12.22 14.59
C SER A 43 12.18 13.26 14.15
N VAL A 44 12.03 13.47 12.83
CA VAL A 44 11.09 14.47 12.26
C VAL A 44 9.63 14.12 12.59
N LEU A 45 9.25 12.84 12.50
CA LEU A 45 7.87 12.39 12.71
C LEU A 45 7.49 12.24 14.19
N LEU A 46 8.45 12.13 15.11
CA LEU A 46 8.14 11.88 16.52
C LEU A 46 8.74 12.95 17.44
N ASP A 47 10.06 13.16 17.42
CA ASP A 47 10.73 14.07 18.36
C ASP A 47 10.39 15.54 18.06
N ASP A 48 10.48 15.97 16.79
CA ASP A 48 10.16 17.33 16.38
C ASP A 48 8.67 17.65 16.58
N VAL A 49 7.79 16.69 16.23
CA VAL A 49 6.34 16.83 16.42
C VAL A 49 5.97 16.93 17.90
N LEU A 50 6.61 16.13 18.76
CA LEU A 50 6.42 16.25 20.19
C LEU A 50 6.88 17.62 20.72
N ALA A 51 8.02 18.13 20.23
CA ALA A 51 8.53 19.43 20.60
C ALA A 51 7.60 20.57 20.18
N GLU A 52 6.94 20.44 19.02
CA GLU A 52 6.01 21.44 18.48
C GLU A 52 4.62 21.37 19.15
N HIS A 53 4.07 20.17 19.32
CA HIS A 53 2.66 19.97 19.70
C HIS A 53 2.46 19.54 21.17
N GLY A 54 3.52 19.15 21.88
CA GLY A 54 3.49 18.76 23.28
C GLY A 54 3.40 17.24 23.53
N ALA A 55 3.97 16.81 24.66
CA ALA A 55 4.14 15.39 25.02
C ALA A 55 2.84 14.69 25.42
N ASP A 56 1.88 15.41 25.97
CA ASP A 56 0.63 14.84 26.51
C ASP A 56 -0.44 14.62 25.42
N ARG A 57 -0.21 15.13 24.20
CA ARG A 57 -1.11 14.97 23.08
C ARG A 57 -1.25 13.49 22.72
N PRO A 58 -2.49 12.97 22.46
CA PRO A 58 -2.68 11.61 21.98
C PRO A 58 -1.95 11.38 20.66
N ALA A 59 -1.21 10.27 20.55
CA ALA A 59 -0.52 9.83 19.35
C ALA A 59 -1.16 8.58 18.76
N LEU A 60 -1.39 7.58 19.61
CA LEU A 60 -1.92 6.29 19.21
C LEU A 60 -3.13 5.92 20.06
N HIS A 61 -4.18 5.48 19.40
CA HIS A 61 -5.33 4.82 20.01
C HIS A 61 -5.39 3.37 19.54
N SER A 62 -5.81 2.50 20.43
CA SER A 62 -6.25 1.14 20.12
C SER A 62 -7.55 0.85 20.89
N PRO A 63 -8.27 -0.23 20.62
CA PRO A 63 -9.46 -0.57 21.41
C PRO A 63 -9.27 -0.68 22.91
N SER A 64 -8.03 -0.95 23.36
CA SER A 64 -7.67 -1.21 24.77
C SER A 64 -6.89 -0.08 25.44
N GLU A 65 -6.20 0.76 24.71
CA GLU A 65 -5.30 1.76 25.28
C GLU A 65 -5.10 2.97 24.37
N THR A 66 -4.64 4.07 24.99
CA THR A 66 -4.24 5.29 24.28
C THR A 66 -2.85 5.70 24.78
N TRP A 67 -1.94 5.99 23.83
CA TRP A 67 -0.61 6.51 24.13
C TRP A 67 -0.48 7.96 23.70
N SER A 68 0.13 8.77 24.55
CA SER A 68 0.54 10.12 24.16
C SER A 68 1.84 10.08 23.34
N TYR A 69 2.16 11.19 22.65
CA TYR A 69 3.44 11.36 21.97
C TYR A 69 4.63 11.13 22.91
N GLY A 70 4.56 11.65 24.14
CA GLY A 70 5.60 11.44 25.16
C GLY A 70 5.75 9.98 25.59
N GLN A 71 4.64 9.26 25.71
CA GLN A 71 4.69 7.82 26.03
C GLN A 71 5.26 6.99 24.89
N LEU A 72 4.88 7.31 23.63
CA LEU A 72 5.42 6.63 22.47
C LEU A 72 6.91 6.89 22.31
N LEU A 73 7.34 8.16 22.45
CA LEU A 73 8.76 8.52 22.36
C LEU A 73 9.60 7.81 23.44
N ALA A 74 9.13 7.79 24.69
CA ALA A 74 9.81 7.09 25.78
C ALA A 74 10.00 5.60 25.47
N ARG A 75 8.96 4.91 24.98
CA ARG A 75 9.01 3.48 24.61
C ARG A 75 9.90 3.23 23.41
N ALA A 76 9.81 4.06 22.37
CA ALA A 76 10.70 3.96 21.20
C ALA A 76 12.17 4.16 21.58
N ASN A 77 12.48 5.11 22.48
CA ASN A 77 13.83 5.35 22.97
C ASN A 77 14.35 4.18 23.82
N GLN A 78 13.51 3.60 24.69
CA GLN A 78 13.88 2.42 25.49
C GLN A 78 14.22 1.23 24.58
N LEU A 79 13.40 0.97 23.56
CA LEU A 79 13.65 -0.07 22.56
C LEU A 79 14.92 0.23 21.75
N ALA A 80 15.14 1.48 21.33
CA ALA A 80 16.32 1.87 20.56
C ALA A 80 17.62 1.67 21.37
N ASN A 81 17.61 2.03 22.68
CA ASN A 81 18.73 1.76 23.58
C ASN A 81 18.99 0.26 23.71
N TYR A 82 17.95 -0.56 23.88
CA TYR A 82 18.08 -2.00 23.98
C TYR A 82 18.65 -2.61 22.67
N LEU A 83 18.14 -2.21 21.52
CA LEU A 83 18.63 -2.67 20.21
C LEU A 83 20.11 -2.32 19.99
N ARG A 84 20.53 -1.10 20.37
CA ARG A 84 21.93 -0.68 20.26
C ARG A 84 22.84 -1.40 21.25
N ASP A 85 22.48 -1.41 22.54
CA ASP A 85 23.40 -1.75 23.63
C ASP A 85 23.43 -3.26 23.91
N GLU A 86 22.31 -3.98 23.80
CA GLU A 86 22.22 -5.41 24.10
C GLU A 86 22.21 -6.27 22.83
N VAL A 87 21.47 -5.85 21.78
CA VAL A 87 21.42 -6.60 20.53
C VAL A 87 22.63 -6.28 19.65
N GLY A 88 23.26 -5.12 19.85
CA GLY A 88 24.39 -4.67 19.08
C GLY A 88 24.01 -4.26 17.65
N LEU A 89 22.77 -3.73 17.47
CA LEU A 89 22.30 -3.27 16.17
C LEU A 89 23.18 -2.14 15.64
N LEU A 90 23.78 -2.34 14.48
CA LEU A 90 24.57 -1.32 13.79
C LEU A 90 23.71 -0.54 12.80
N PRO A 91 23.94 0.78 12.62
CA PRO A 91 23.29 1.56 11.58
C PRO A 91 23.43 0.90 10.19
N GLY A 92 22.32 0.83 9.44
CA GLY A 92 22.25 0.17 8.15
C GLY A 92 21.84 -1.30 8.19
N GLN A 93 21.89 -1.98 9.33
CA GLN A 93 21.37 -3.34 9.46
C GLN A 93 19.85 -3.39 9.31
N ARG A 94 19.35 -4.46 8.67
CA ARG A 94 17.93 -4.65 8.39
C ARG A 94 17.27 -5.36 9.55
N VAL A 95 16.15 -4.79 10.00
CA VAL A 95 15.33 -5.33 11.09
C VAL A 95 13.97 -5.69 10.53
N LEU A 96 13.63 -6.98 10.58
CA LEU A 96 12.31 -7.47 10.19
C LEU A 96 11.30 -7.14 11.29
N LEU A 97 10.20 -6.47 10.92
CA LEU A 97 9.08 -6.20 11.80
C LEU A 97 7.90 -7.09 11.43
N ARG A 98 7.37 -7.85 12.39
CA ARG A 98 6.26 -8.77 12.21
C ARG A 98 5.20 -8.56 13.28
N GLY A 99 4.07 -8.00 12.91
CA GLY A 99 2.96 -7.75 13.84
C GLY A 99 1.75 -7.15 13.14
N PRO A 100 0.58 -7.15 13.79
CA PRO A 100 -0.60 -6.44 13.33
C PRO A 100 -0.47 -4.94 13.62
N ASN A 101 -1.46 -4.15 13.17
CA ASN A 101 -1.52 -2.71 13.45
C ASN A 101 -1.79 -2.45 14.93
N ASN A 102 -0.74 -2.40 15.74
CA ASN A 102 -0.83 -2.09 17.17
C ASN A 102 0.25 -1.07 17.61
N PRO A 103 0.10 -0.45 18.81
CA PRO A 103 1.02 0.58 19.28
C PRO A 103 2.48 0.10 19.40
N TRP A 104 2.72 -1.16 19.76
CA TRP A 104 4.08 -1.68 19.90
C TRP A 104 4.79 -1.88 18.55
N LEU A 105 4.07 -2.24 17.48
CA LEU A 105 4.65 -2.28 16.15
C LEU A 105 5.13 -0.88 15.71
N VAL A 106 4.36 0.16 16.04
CA VAL A 106 4.76 1.56 15.77
C VAL A 106 5.98 1.96 16.60
N ALA A 107 6.02 1.61 17.90
CA ALA A 107 7.19 1.87 18.74
C ALA A 107 8.45 1.16 18.22
N CYS A 108 8.33 -0.09 17.75
CA CYS A 108 9.43 -0.83 17.12
C CYS A 108 9.89 -0.15 15.82
N TRP A 109 8.97 0.33 14.98
CA TRP A 109 9.29 1.05 13.75
C TRP A 109 10.13 2.30 14.03
N PHE A 110 9.72 3.13 14.98
CA PHE A 110 10.47 4.31 15.41
C PHE A 110 11.82 3.92 16.01
N ALA A 111 11.86 2.94 16.89
CA ALA A 111 13.09 2.51 17.58
C ALA A 111 14.17 2.06 16.58
N VAL A 112 13.80 1.26 15.58
CA VAL A 112 14.72 0.79 14.54
C VAL A 112 15.32 1.97 13.77
N LEU A 113 14.50 2.91 13.32
CA LEU A 113 14.97 4.07 12.55
C LEU A 113 15.81 5.04 13.39
N LYS A 114 15.41 5.28 14.65
CA LYS A 114 16.20 6.09 15.60
C LYS A 114 17.60 5.50 15.80
N ALA A 115 17.70 4.18 15.88
CA ALA A 115 18.97 3.46 15.98
C ALA A 115 19.74 3.38 14.63
N GLY A 116 19.22 3.98 13.55
CA GLY A 116 19.82 3.96 12.23
C GLY A 116 19.65 2.64 11.47
N GLY A 117 18.80 1.72 11.97
CA GLY A 117 18.46 0.48 11.29
C GLY A 117 17.53 0.70 10.09
N VAL A 118 17.43 -0.31 9.22
CA VAL A 118 16.56 -0.33 8.04
C VAL A 118 15.36 -1.22 8.31
N VAL A 119 14.14 -0.68 8.22
CA VAL A 119 12.91 -1.42 8.48
C VAL A 119 12.56 -2.35 7.32
N VAL A 120 12.24 -3.60 7.62
CA VAL A 120 11.65 -4.60 6.72
C VAL A 120 10.32 -5.05 7.31
N ALA A 121 9.23 -4.35 6.98
CA ALA A 121 7.93 -4.65 7.57
C ALA A 121 7.23 -5.82 6.86
N THR A 122 6.62 -6.71 7.65
CA THR A 122 5.88 -7.88 7.16
C THR A 122 4.53 -8.03 7.84
N VAL A 123 3.59 -8.64 7.14
CA VAL A 123 2.28 -8.96 7.71
C VAL A 123 2.31 -10.29 8.47
N PRO A 124 1.47 -10.48 9.51
CA PRO A 124 1.36 -11.73 10.26
C PRO A 124 0.98 -12.96 9.42
N LEU A 125 0.46 -12.73 8.22
CA LEU A 125 -0.07 -13.78 7.33
C LEU A 125 1.01 -14.53 6.53
N LEU A 126 2.24 -14.01 6.46
CA LEU A 126 3.34 -14.68 5.75
C LEU A 126 3.72 -15.97 6.47
N ARG A 127 3.98 -17.01 5.68
CA ARG A 127 4.41 -18.31 6.17
C ARG A 127 5.94 -18.46 6.16
N SER A 128 6.44 -19.50 6.78
CA SER A 128 7.87 -19.75 6.96
C SER A 128 8.67 -19.66 5.65
N SER A 129 8.16 -20.21 4.53
CA SER A 129 8.85 -20.15 3.23
C SER A 129 8.98 -18.72 2.68
N GLU A 130 7.95 -17.89 2.85
CA GLU A 130 7.96 -16.49 2.41
C GLU A 130 8.86 -15.64 3.30
N LEU A 131 8.84 -15.91 4.61
CA LEU A 131 9.73 -15.26 5.59
C LEU A 131 11.19 -15.60 5.32
N THR A 132 11.50 -16.88 5.04
CA THR A 132 12.85 -17.31 4.65
C THR A 132 13.34 -16.54 3.43
N ALA A 133 12.54 -16.54 2.36
CA ALA A 133 12.91 -15.85 1.12
C ALA A 133 13.13 -14.34 1.33
N LEU A 134 12.32 -13.71 2.19
CA LEU A 134 12.46 -12.29 2.50
C LEU A 134 13.69 -11.99 3.35
N ILE A 135 13.98 -12.80 4.38
CA ILE A 135 15.15 -12.66 5.23
C ILE A 135 16.43 -12.85 4.40
N GLU A 136 16.49 -13.87 3.53
CA GLU A 136 17.61 -14.10 2.63
C GLU A 136 17.81 -12.93 1.65
N LEU A 137 16.73 -12.43 1.04
CA LEU A 137 16.78 -11.29 0.12
C LEU A 137 17.32 -10.04 0.81
N THR A 138 16.78 -9.72 1.99
CA THR A 138 17.08 -8.46 2.68
C THR A 138 18.29 -8.55 3.59
N ARG A 139 18.80 -9.77 3.86
CA ARG A 139 19.83 -10.04 4.88
C ARG A 139 19.48 -9.39 6.22
N ALA A 140 18.22 -9.54 6.64
CA ALA A 140 17.81 -9.07 7.96
C ALA A 140 18.61 -9.81 9.05
N SER A 141 19.16 -9.07 10.01
CA SER A 141 19.96 -9.62 11.12
C SER A 141 19.17 -9.75 12.42
N VAL A 142 18.09 -8.96 12.56
CA VAL A 142 17.20 -8.93 13.72
C VAL A 142 15.76 -9.03 13.24
N ALA A 143 14.91 -9.68 14.03
CA ALA A 143 13.46 -9.72 13.82
C ALA A 143 12.74 -9.35 15.12
N LEU A 144 11.88 -8.35 15.07
CA LEU A 144 10.97 -7.96 16.16
C LEU A 144 9.58 -8.46 15.83
N CYS A 145 9.07 -9.39 16.63
CA CYS A 145 7.85 -10.14 16.34
C CYS A 145 6.84 -10.03 17.47
N ASP A 146 5.59 -9.71 17.17
CA ASP A 146 4.51 -9.92 18.12
C ASP A 146 4.42 -11.41 18.46
N HIS A 147 4.49 -11.75 19.73
CA HIS A 147 4.60 -13.13 20.21
C HIS A 147 3.51 -14.06 19.67
N ARG A 148 2.32 -13.52 19.40
CA ARG A 148 1.18 -14.27 18.84
C ARG A 148 1.43 -14.81 17.42
N PHE A 149 2.44 -14.27 16.73
CA PHE A 149 2.79 -14.62 15.36
C PHE A 149 4.22 -15.19 15.22
N ALA A 150 4.81 -15.64 16.33
CA ALA A 150 6.17 -16.15 16.38
C ALA A 150 6.33 -17.53 15.71
N GLU A 151 5.28 -18.37 15.70
CA GLU A 151 5.34 -19.77 15.25
C GLU A 151 5.99 -19.94 13.87
N ASP A 152 5.50 -19.23 12.85
CA ASP A 152 6.04 -19.29 11.49
C ASP A 152 7.48 -18.77 11.38
N LEU A 153 7.94 -17.92 12.32
CA LEU A 153 9.26 -17.28 12.28
C LEU A 153 10.33 -18.03 13.09
N THR A 154 9.94 -18.77 14.14
CA THR A 154 10.88 -19.43 15.07
C THR A 154 11.84 -20.37 14.35
N GLY A 155 11.32 -21.29 13.52
CA GLY A 155 12.15 -22.22 12.75
C GLY A 155 13.00 -21.51 11.69
N VAL A 156 12.46 -20.44 11.09
CA VAL A 156 13.17 -19.63 10.09
C VAL A 156 14.32 -18.87 10.74
N ALA A 157 14.12 -18.26 11.92
CA ALA A 157 15.17 -17.56 12.64
C ALA A 157 16.33 -18.50 13.00
N ALA A 158 16.03 -19.70 13.49
CA ALA A 158 17.05 -20.72 13.77
C ALA A 158 17.83 -21.15 12.52
N ALA A 159 17.17 -21.28 11.38
CA ALA A 159 17.79 -21.70 10.12
C ALA A 159 18.62 -20.59 9.44
N THR A 160 18.20 -19.32 9.58
CA THR A 160 18.84 -18.16 8.93
C THR A 160 19.83 -17.42 9.82
N GLY A 161 19.85 -17.71 11.12
CA GLY A 161 20.71 -17.02 12.10
C GLY A 161 20.21 -15.62 12.49
N VAL A 162 18.96 -15.27 12.18
CA VAL A 162 18.34 -14.01 12.59
C VAL A 162 18.09 -14.01 14.10
N THR A 163 18.50 -12.94 14.79
CA THR A 163 18.18 -12.73 16.20
C THR A 163 16.72 -12.35 16.33
N MET A 164 15.88 -13.26 16.84
CA MET A 164 14.45 -13.03 17.00
C MET A 164 14.14 -12.56 18.42
N LEU A 165 13.45 -11.45 18.56
CA LEU A 165 12.94 -10.88 19.80
C LEU A 165 11.42 -10.76 19.71
N CYS A 166 10.71 -11.36 20.67
CA CYS A 166 9.25 -11.26 20.75
C CYS A 166 8.82 -10.14 21.67
N TYR A 167 7.69 -9.51 21.37
CA TYR A 167 7.03 -8.53 22.25
C TYR A 167 5.57 -8.89 22.50
N GLY A 168 5.05 -8.47 23.65
CA GLY A 168 3.66 -8.63 24.05
C GLY A 168 3.32 -9.95 24.74
N ALA A 169 4.31 -10.79 25.07
CA ALA A 169 4.12 -12.01 25.86
C ALA A 169 4.00 -11.70 27.36
N GLY A 170 4.68 -10.66 27.82
CA GLY A 170 4.67 -10.21 29.22
C GLY A 170 5.52 -11.05 30.17
N ASP A 171 6.38 -11.92 29.63
CA ASP A 171 7.34 -12.71 30.39
C ASP A 171 8.72 -12.01 30.53
N SER A 172 9.69 -12.69 31.13
CA SER A 172 11.04 -12.14 31.36
C SER A 172 11.88 -12.03 30.08
N GLU A 173 11.51 -12.72 29.00
CA GLU A 173 12.19 -12.71 27.70
C GLU A 173 11.49 -11.76 26.71
N ASP A 174 10.37 -11.17 27.12
CA ASP A 174 9.63 -10.20 26.33
C ASP A 174 10.45 -8.93 26.11
N LEU A 175 10.58 -8.50 24.85
CA LEU A 175 11.33 -7.30 24.47
C LEU A 175 10.88 -6.05 25.25
N ILE A 176 9.59 -5.92 25.54
CA ILE A 176 9.05 -4.80 26.33
C ILE A 176 9.61 -4.83 27.76
N THR A 177 9.61 -6.01 28.36
CA THR A 177 10.16 -6.24 29.71
C THR A 177 11.66 -5.98 29.74
N LEU A 178 12.40 -6.52 28.78
CA LEU A 178 13.85 -6.36 28.65
C LEU A 178 14.27 -4.90 28.42
N ALA A 179 13.45 -4.11 27.74
CA ALA A 179 13.71 -2.69 27.47
C ALA A 179 13.19 -1.75 28.56
N ALA A 180 12.38 -2.21 29.52
CA ALA A 180 11.63 -1.36 30.46
C ALA A 180 12.51 -0.43 31.30
N ASP A 181 13.68 -0.93 31.72
CA ASP A 181 14.63 -0.17 32.56
C ASP A 181 15.66 0.64 31.76
N ARG A 182 15.58 0.63 30.43
CA ARG A 182 16.47 1.42 29.59
C ARG A 182 16.12 2.92 29.64
N PRO A 183 17.11 3.78 29.33
CA PRO A 183 16.86 5.23 29.30
C PRO A 183 15.69 5.59 28.37
N ARG A 184 14.85 6.52 28.82
CA ARG A 184 13.72 7.07 28.03
C ARG A 184 14.15 8.16 27.06
N THR A 185 15.43 8.46 27.00
CA THR A 185 16.07 9.36 26.02
C THR A 185 17.02 8.56 25.14
N PHE A 186 17.15 8.96 23.89
CA PHE A 186 18.04 8.35 22.91
C PHE A 186 18.61 9.44 22.01
N SER A 187 19.87 9.32 21.61
CA SER A 187 20.47 10.20 20.62
C SER A 187 20.37 9.51 19.26
N ASP A 188 19.47 10.00 18.42
CA ASP A 188 19.16 9.42 17.13
C ASP A 188 20.39 9.42 16.22
N VAL A 189 20.57 8.34 15.47
CA VAL A 189 21.60 8.28 14.44
C VAL A 189 21.31 9.34 13.39
N GLN A 190 22.31 10.19 13.14
CA GLN A 190 22.22 11.29 12.17
C GLN A 190 22.40 10.75 10.74
N THR A 191 21.38 10.04 10.25
CA THR A 191 21.36 9.45 8.91
C THR A 191 21.43 10.53 7.83
N ALA A 192 21.93 10.18 6.67
CA ALA A 192 21.76 11.02 5.49
C ALA A 192 20.30 10.96 5.01
N ALA A 193 19.79 12.03 4.42
CA ALA A 193 18.45 12.06 3.82
C ALA A 193 18.24 10.94 2.77
N ASP A 194 19.33 10.48 2.15
CA ASP A 194 19.40 9.41 1.16
C ASP A 194 20.07 8.12 1.70
N ASP A 195 20.10 7.94 3.01
CA ASP A 195 20.28 6.63 3.60
C ASP A 195 18.93 5.85 3.51
N VAL A 196 19.02 4.53 3.30
CA VAL A 196 17.83 3.68 3.17
C VAL A 196 17.14 3.53 4.52
N ALA A 197 15.91 4.00 4.63
CA ALA A 197 15.09 3.90 5.83
C ALA A 197 14.30 2.58 5.90
N LEU A 198 13.79 2.13 4.74
CA LEU A 198 12.96 0.91 4.69
C LEU A 198 13.11 0.15 3.38
N LEU A 199 12.88 -1.15 3.47
CA LEU A 199 12.72 -2.07 2.35
C LEU A 199 11.26 -2.50 2.28
N ALA A 200 10.56 -2.05 1.25
CA ALA A 200 9.17 -2.42 1.01
C ALA A 200 9.11 -3.64 0.08
N ALA A 201 8.71 -4.78 0.64
CA ALA A 201 8.62 -6.03 -0.11
C ALA A 201 7.31 -6.16 -0.88
N THR A 202 7.40 -6.71 -2.10
CA THR A 202 6.22 -7.08 -2.90
C THR A 202 6.36 -8.52 -3.40
N SER A 203 5.23 -9.23 -3.46
CA SER A 203 5.14 -10.49 -4.19
C SER A 203 5.17 -10.16 -5.69
N GLY A 204 6.28 -10.45 -6.35
CA GLY A 204 6.35 -10.32 -7.82
C GLY A 204 5.35 -11.25 -8.50
N THR A 205 4.84 -10.87 -9.69
CA THR A 205 4.01 -11.73 -10.55
C THR A 205 4.69 -13.06 -10.91
N THR A 206 6.00 -13.15 -10.75
CA THR A 206 6.83 -14.36 -10.98
C THR A 206 6.99 -15.26 -9.75
N GLY A 207 6.32 -14.95 -8.63
CA GLY A 207 6.41 -15.74 -7.38
C GLY A 207 7.67 -15.46 -6.53
N LYS A 208 8.71 -14.82 -7.07
CA LYS A 208 9.89 -14.42 -6.28
C LYS A 208 9.67 -13.03 -5.67
N PRO A 209 9.90 -12.85 -4.35
CA PRO A 209 9.77 -11.54 -3.72
C PRO A 209 10.81 -10.58 -4.31
N LYS A 210 10.45 -9.30 -4.34
CA LYS A 210 11.35 -8.18 -4.61
C LYS A 210 11.17 -7.13 -3.52
N ALA A 211 12.20 -6.35 -3.24
CA ALA A 211 12.15 -5.29 -2.25
C ALA A 211 12.59 -3.97 -2.88
N THR A 212 11.82 -2.92 -2.62
CA THR A 212 12.15 -1.55 -3.05
C THR A 212 12.80 -0.81 -1.88
N MET A 213 13.92 -0.16 -2.13
CA MET A 213 14.63 0.66 -1.16
C MET A 213 14.09 2.09 -1.16
N HIS A 214 13.66 2.57 0.02
CA HIS A 214 13.20 3.94 0.23
C HIS A 214 14.09 4.67 1.22
N PHE A 215 14.42 5.89 0.88
CA PHE A 215 15.26 6.77 1.68
C PHE A 215 14.47 7.47 2.79
N HIS A 216 15.18 8.00 3.80
CA HIS A 216 14.54 8.79 4.86
C HIS A 216 13.72 9.96 4.30
N ARG A 217 14.25 10.68 3.29
CA ARG A 217 13.50 11.76 2.64
C ARG A 217 12.27 11.29 1.88
N ASP A 218 12.28 10.07 1.30
CA ASP A 218 11.13 9.52 0.56
C ASP A 218 9.94 9.32 1.52
N VAL A 219 10.22 8.90 2.77
CA VAL A 219 9.20 8.75 3.81
C VAL A 219 8.49 10.07 4.11
N LEU A 220 9.23 11.17 4.18
CA LEU A 220 8.62 12.50 4.40
C LEU A 220 7.94 13.02 3.14
N ALA A 221 8.52 12.77 1.97
CA ALA A 221 8.00 13.27 0.70
C ALA A 221 6.56 12.83 0.40
N ILE A 222 6.16 11.61 0.79
CA ILE A 222 4.78 11.18 0.61
C ILE A 222 3.79 11.95 1.49
N ALA A 223 4.22 12.40 2.68
CA ALA A 223 3.41 13.24 3.55
C ALA A 223 3.37 14.70 3.03
N ASP A 224 4.50 15.21 2.58
CA ASP A 224 4.63 16.59 2.10
C ASP A 224 4.05 16.79 0.68
N THR A 225 3.67 15.69 -0.01
CA THR A 225 2.93 15.71 -1.29
C THR A 225 1.47 15.29 -1.09
N PHE A 226 1.17 13.99 -1.19
CA PHE A 226 -0.21 13.47 -1.10
C PHE A 226 -0.85 13.77 0.26
N GLY A 227 -0.12 13.59 1.36
CA GLY A 227 -0.62 13.91 2.70
C GLY A 227 -1.05 15.37 2.82
N LYS A 228 -0.20 16.31 2.40
CA LYS A 228 -0.42 17.75 2.51
C LYS A 228 -1.44 18.28 1.51
N HIS A 229 -1.32 17.92 0.23
CA HIS A 229 -2.10 18.56 -0.84
C HIS A 229 -3.44 17.88 -1.11
N VAL A 230 -3.60 16.60 -0.74
CA VAL A 230 -4.81 15.81 -1.05
C VAL A 230 -5.54 15.40 0.22
N VAL A 231 -4.86 14.70 1.14
CA VAL A 231 -5.48 14.28 2.42
C VAL A 231 -5.75 15.48 3.31
N GLN A 232 -4.84 16.45 3.35
CA GLN A 232 -4.96 17.68 4.13
C GLN A 232 -5.23 17.40 5.61
N GLY A 233 -4.40 16.51 6.18
CA GLY A 233 -4.46 16.15 7.60
C GLY A 233 -4.32 17.36 8.51
N GLN A 234 -5.06 17.36 9.61
CA GLN A 234 -5.04 18.40 10.62
C GLN A 234 -4.56 17.82 11.96
N PRO A 235 -3.98 18.64 12.86
CA PRO A 235 -3.53 18.15 14.15
C PRO A 235 -4.64 17.48 14.99
N ASP A 236 -5.89 17.88 14.83
CA ASP A 236 -7.02 17.35 15.58
C ASP A 236 -7.65 16.09 14.97
N ASP A 237 -7.11 15.62 13.86
CA ASP A 237 -7.63 14.42 13.21
C ASP A 237 -7.28 13.16 13.99
N ILE A 238 -8.16 12.17 13.84
CA ILE A 238 -7.93 10.78 14.22
C ILE A 238 -7.94 9.97 12.93
N PHE A 239 -6.76 9.55 12.49
CA PHE A 239 -6.61 8.70 11.33
C PHE A 239 -6.92 7.25 11.67
N THR A 240 -7.53 6.52 10.75
CA THR A 240 -7.75 5.07 10.88
C THR A 240 -7.82 4.39 9.53
N GLY A 241 -7.82 3.06 9.53
CA GLY A 241 -7.96 2.27 8.30
C GLY A 241 -7.66 0.81 8.47
N THR A 242 -7.88 0.06 7.40
CA THR A 242 -7.65 -1.38 7.36
C THR A 242 -6.29 -1.80 6.79
N PRO A 243 -5.57 -0.98 5.98
CA PRO A 243 -4.32 -1.45 5.40
C PRO A 243 -3.27 -1.73 6.49
N PRO A 244 -2.56 -2.86 6.42
CA PRO A 244 -1.45 -3.13 7.33
C PRO A 244 -0.35 -2.05 7.24
N LEU A 245 0.23 -1.68 8.39
CA LEU A 245 1.42 -0.81 8.46
C LEU A 245 2.62 -1.37 7.67
N ALA A 246 2.63 -2.66 7.43
CA ALA A 246 3.65 -3.32 6.60
C ALA A 246 3.55 -2.97 5.11
N PHE A 247 2.42 -2.43 4.66
CA PHE A 247 2.24 -1.97 3.28
C PHE A 247 2.34 -0.46 3.20
N THR A 248 2.83 0.05 2.07
CA THR A 248 3.09 1.47 1.88
C THR A 248 1.83 2.33 2.03
N PHE A 249 0.66 1.82 1.61
CA PHE A 249 -0.63 2.50 1.82
C PHE A 249 -0.98 2.63 3.31
N GLY A 250 -0.80 1.55 4.09
CA GLY A 250 -1.00 1.59 5.55
C GLY A 250 0.06 2.44 6.26
N LEU A 251 1.32 2.33 5.85
CA LEU A 251 2.42 3.13 6.40
C LEU A 251 2.12 4.63 6.25
N GLY A 252 1.76 5.08 5.04
CA GLY A 252 1.39 6.48 4.80
C GLY A 252 0.17 6.89 5.61
N GLY A 253 -0.95 6.20 5.41
CA GLY A 253 -2.25 6.58 5.96
C GLY A 253 -2.39 6.45 7.48
N LEU A 254 -1.64 5.56 8.12
CA LEU A 254 -1.80 5.26 9.56
C LEU A 254 -0.58 5.67 10.40
N LEU A 255 0.54 6.03 9.78
CA LEU A 255 1.73 6.45 10.52
C LEU A 255 2.29 7.77 9.97
N VAL A 256 2.74 7.81 8.72
CA VAL A 256 3.51 8.95 8.22
C VAL A 256 2.67 10.23 8.14
N PHE A 257 1.46 10.18 7.61
CA PHE A 257 0.60 11.37 7.45
C PHE A 257 0.12 11.92 8.78
N PRO A 258 -0.47 11.11 9.69
CA PRO A 258 -0.89 11.62 10.99
C PRO A 258 0.27 12.19 11.79
N PHE A 259 1.40 11.49 11.84
CA PHE A 259 2.57 11.95 12.59
C PHE A 259 3.22 13.18 11.99
N ARG A 260 3.16 13.40 10.66
CA ARG A 260 3.69 14.61 10.01
C ARG A 260 2.98 15.89 10.43
N VAL A 261 1.72 15.80 10.83
CA VAL A 261 0.87 16.93 11.23
C VAL A 261 0.54 16.97 12.72
N GLY A 262 1.12 16.09 13.54
CA GLY A 262 0.83 16.03 14.98
C GLY A 262 -0.56 15.51 15.32
N ALA A 263 -1.19 14.76 14.42
CA ALA A 263 -2.48 14.09 14.62
C ALA A 263 -2.32 12.77 15.38
N SER A 264 -3.42 12.08 15.63
CA SER A 264 -3.41 10.75 16.24
C SER A 264 -3.88 9.67 15.25
N THR A 265 -3.55 8.41 15.58
CA THR A 265 -3.96 7.25 14.80
C THR A 265 -4.67 6.24 15.66
N LEU A 266 -5.83 5.79 15.19
CA LEU A 266 -6.55 4.65 15.74
C LEU A 266 -6.13 3.38 14.99
N LEU A 267 -5.39 2.54 15.66
CA LEU A 267 -4.89 1.27 15.13
C LEU A 267 -5.88 0.15 15.42
N ILE A 268 -6.24 -0.59 14.38
CA ILE A 268 -7.14 -1.74 14.44
C ILE A 268 -6.40 -2.95 13.88
N GLU A 269 -6.23 -3.99 14.68
CA GLU A 269 -5.49 -5.19 14.28
C GLU A 269 -6.23 -6.01 13.23
N ARG A 270 -7.52 -6.17 13.43
CA ARG A 270 -8.46 -6.84 12.53
C ARG A 270 -9.77 -6.09 12.58
N ALA A 271 -10.37 -5.86 11.44
CA ALA A 271 -11.71 -5.31 11.37
C ALA A 271 -12.43 -5.90 10.17
N THR A 272 -13.58 -6.51 10.41
CA THR A 272 -14.59 -6.63 9.38
C THR A 272 -15.08 -5.23 9.00
N PRO A 273 -15.67 -5.02 7.83
CA PRO A 273 -16.22 -3.71 7.46
C PRO A 273 -17.21 -3.15 8.49
N THR A 274 -18.00 -4.02 9.13
CA THR A 274 -18.93 -3.61 10.20
C THR A 274 -18.18 -3.15 11.45
N GLU A 275 -17.19 -3.90 11.93
CA GLU A 275 -16.36 -3.54 13.08
C GLU A 275 -15.55 -2.26 12.81
N LEU A 276 -15.10 -2.06 11.57
CA LEU A 276 -14.45 -0.82 11.16
C LEU A 276 -15.39 0.37 11.35
N ALA A 277 -16.62 0.30 10.81
CA ALA A 277 -17.60 1.37 10.92
C ALA A 277 -17.99 1.66 12.38
N GLU A 278 -18.17 0.61 13.21
CA GLU A 278 -18.41 0.74 14.64
C GLU A 278 -17.25 1.41 15.38
N THR A 279 -16.02 1.06 15.02
CA THR A 279 -14.82 1.62 15.64
C THR A 279 -14.63 3.09 15.23
N VAL A 280 -14.88 3.43 13.96
CA VAL A 280 -14.92 4.83 13.48
C VAL A 280 -15.88 5.66 14.32
N GLN A 281 -17.12 5.19 14.49
CA GLN A 281 -18.14 5.89 15.27
C GLN A 281 -17.75 6.01 16.75
N ARG A 282 -17.25 4.94 17.36
CA ARG A 282 -16.88 4.90 18.79
C ARG A 282 -15.76 5.87 19.14
N PHE A 283 -14.74 5.98 18.29
CA PHE A 283 -13.56 6.80 18.55
C PHE A 283 -13.64 8.17 17.89
N GLY A 284 -14.66 8.44 17.05
CA GLY A 284 -14.79 9.69 16.33
C GLY A 284 -13.69 9.89 15.29
N ALA A 285 -13.23 8.82 14.64
CA ALA A 285 -12.21 8.95 13.61
C ALA A 285 -12.68 9.88 12.48
N THR A 286 -11.74 10.67 11.94
CA THR A 286 -12.03 11.75 10.98
C THR A 286 -11.40 11.53 9.61
N VAL A 287 -10.34 10.71 9.54
CA VAL A 287 -9.68 10.33 8.29
C VAL A 287 -9.66 8.81 8.18
N LEU A 288 -10.26 8.28 7.11
CA LEU A 288 -10.35 6.84 6.87
C LEU A 288 -9.60 6.46 5.59
N SER A 289 -8.64 5.53 5.71
CA SER A 289 -7.93 4.95 4.58
C SER A 289 -8.28 3.46 4.45
N THR A 290 -8.94 3.08 3.36
CA THR A 290 -9.27 1.66 3.11
C THR A 290 -9.47 1.37 1.62
N ALA A 291 -9.68 0.10 1.27
CA ALA A 291 -9.91 -0.31 -0.11
C ALA A 291 -11.37 -0.12 -0.55
N PRO A 292 -11.65 0.02 -1.86
CA PRO A 292 -13.01 0.07 -2.41
C PRO A 292 -13.93 -1.06 -1.93
N THR A 293 -13.38 -2.26 -1.78
CA THR A 293 -14.12 -3.42 -1.27
C THR A 293 -14.66 -3.23 0.14
N ALA A 294 -13.94 -2.54 1.02
CA ALA A 294 -14.41 -2.25 2.37
C ALA A 294 -15.54 -1.22 2.36
N TYR A 295 -15.44 -0.14 1.57
CA TYR A 295 -16.53 0.83 1.40
C TYR A 295 -17.81 0.16 0.86
N ARG A 296 -17.67 -0.68 -0.17
CA ARG A 296 -18.80 -1.47 -0.71
C ARG A 296 -19.43 -2.37 0.35
N ALA A 297 -18.63 -3.01 1.19
CA ALA A 297 -19.13 -3.88 2.24
C ALA A 297 -19.84 -3.10 3.36
N ILE A 298 -19.36 -1.92 3.74
CA ILE A 298 -20.04 -1.02 4.70
C ILE A 298 -21.41 -0.58 4.15
N LEU A 299 -21.48 -0.20 2.87
CA LEU A 299 -22.73 0.16 2.19
C LEU A 299 -23.73 -1.02 2.18
N ARG A 300 -23.28 -2.22 1.81
CA ARG A 300 -24.11 -3.44 1.80
C ARG A 300 -24.63 -3.82 3.19
N ALA A 301 -23.83 -3.57 4.23
CA ALA A 301 -24.22 -3.84 5.62
C ALA A 301 -25.13 -2.73 6.21
N GLY A 302 -25.42 -1.66 5.46
CA GLY A 302 -26.20 -0.51 5.95
C GLY A 302 -25.52 0.24 7.10
N GLN A 303 -24.19 0.24 7.16
CA GLN A 303 -23.41 0.83 8.27
C GLN A 303 -22.80 2.21 7.92
N GLN A 304 -23.16 2.79 6.77
CA GLN A 304 -22.58 4.04 6.28
C GLN A 304 -22.80 5.23 7.21
N ASP A 305 -23.91 5.26 7.96
CA ASP A 305 -24.23 6.35 8.90
C ASP A 305 -23.22 6.44 10.06
N ARG A 306 -22.52 5.34 10.35
CA ARG A 306 -21.45 5.29 11.35
C ARG A 306 -20.18 6.05 10.93
N LEU A 307 -20.09 6.42 9.65
CA LEU A 307 -18.99 7.20 9.08
C LEU A 307 -19.22 8.72 9.17
N ALA A 308 -20.24 9.18 9.89
CA ALA A 308 -20.62 10.60 9.95
C ALA A 308 -19.51 11.55 10.43
N THR A 309 -18.51 11.07 11.17
CA THR A 309 -17.36 11.85 11.63
C THR A 309 -16.24 11.95 10.56
N ILE A 310 -16.29 11.12 9.51
CA ILE A 310 -15.25 11.09 8.49
C ILE A 310 -15.34 12.33 7.60
N ARG A 311 -14.30 13.14 7.61
CA ARG A 311 -14.15 14.30 6.73
C ARG A 311 -13.29 14.00 5.49
N ARG A 312 -12.39 13.00 5.59
CA ARG A 312 -11.53 12.53 4.49
C ARG A 312 -11.59 11.00 4.41
N ALA A 313 -12.03 10.49 3.27
CA ALA A 313 -12.14 9.07 3.02
C ALA A 313 -11.28 8.71 1.80
N VAL A 314 -10.14 8.07 2.05
CA VAL A 314 -9.17 7.68 1.02
C VAL A 314 -9.42 6.25 0.58
N SER A 315 -9.48 6.04 -0.72
CA SER A 315 -9.67 4.74 -1.37
C SER A 315 -8.45 4.45 -2.27
N ALA A 316 -7.77 3.35 -2.03
CA ALA A 316 -6.64 2.93 -2.86
C ALA A 316 -6.41 1.40 -2.79
N GLY A 317 -5.44 0.91 -3.58
CA GLY A 317 -5.07 -0.51 -3.63
C GLY A 317 -5.86 -1.34 -4.63
N GLU A 318 -7.04 -0.89 -5.04
CA GLU A 318 -7.90 -1.45 -6.07
C GLU A 318 -8.51 -0.30 -6.87
N HIS A 319 -9.04 -0.59 -8.06
CA HIS A 319 -9.81 0.40 -8.82
C HIS A 319 -11.13 0.71 -8.08
N LEU A 320 -11.44 1.99 -7.91
CA LEU A 320 -12.71 2.46 -7.33
C LEU A 320 -13.79 2.55 -8.41
N PRO A 321 -14.79 1.65 -8.46
CA PRO A 321 -15.87 1.76 -9.41
C PRO A 321 -16.70 3.04 -9.18
N GLN A 322 -17.09 3.72 -10.27
CA GLN A 322 -17.90 4.94 -10.21
C GLN A 322 -19.21 4.71 -9.43
N ALA A 323 -19.84 3.55 -9.57
CA ALA A 323 -21.08 3.21 -8.87
C ALA A 323 -20.90 3.18 -7.33
N VAL A 324 -19.76 2.67 -6.84
CA VAL A 324 -19.46 2.65 -5.39
C VAL A 324 -19.23 4.09 -4.88
N TRP A 325 -18.50 4.90 -5.65
CA TRP A 325 -18.30 6.30 -5.33
C TRP A 325 -19.63 7.04 -5.22
N GLN A 326 -20.50 6.88 -6.23
CA GLN A 326 -21.80 7.55 -6.31
C GLN A 326 -22.71 7.11 -5.17
N GLU A 327 -22.80 5.81 -4.88
CA GLU A 327 -23.64 5.29 -3.80
C GLU A 327 -23.17 5.82 -2.42
N MET A 328 -21.85 5.89 -2.18
CA MET A 328 -21.32 6.47 -0.95
C MET A 328 -21.69 7.94 -0.83
N PHE A 329 -21.49 8.72 -1.89
CA PHE A 329 -21.82 10.15 -1.91
C PHE A 329 -23.32 10.41 -1.71
N ASP A 330 -24.20 9.66 -2.38
CA ASP A 330 -25.64 9.83 -2.30
C ASP A 330 -26.19 9.52 -0.89
N LYS A 331 -25.60 8.53 -0.21
CA LYS A 331 -26.05 8.12 1.12
C LYS A 331 -25.45 8.92 2.27
N THR A 332 -24.24 9.45 2.11
CA THR A 332 -23.48 10.02 3.23
C THR A 332 -22.98 11.45 2.99
N GLY A 333 -22.94 11.90 1.75
CA GLY A 333 -22.25 13.13 1.34
C GLY A 333 -20.72 13.01 1.33
N ILE A 334 -20.15 11.84 1.71
CA ILE A 334 -18.71 11.62 1.71
C ILE A 334 -18.20 11.48 0.27
N ARG A 335 -17.22 12.32 -0.06
CA ARG A 335 -16.49 12.25 -1.34
C ARG A 335 -15.28 11.34 -1.20
N LEU A 336 -15.35 10.15 -1.76
CA LEU A 336 -14.21 9.23 -1.73
C LEU A 336 -13.05 9.80 -2.56
N ILE A 337 -11.90 9.92 -1.95
CA ILE A 337 -10.63 10.33 -2.58
C ILE A 337 -10.00 9.05 -3.15
N ASP A 338 -10.11 8.86 -4.47
CA ASP A 338 -9.44 7.75 -5.14
C ASP A 338 -7.97 8.08 -5.39
N GLY A 339 -7.11 7.07 -5.42
CA GLY A 339 -5.70 7.28 -5.69
C GLY A 339 -4.99 6.05 -6.22
N ILE A 340 -4.13 6.26 -7.23
CA ILE A 340 -3.16 5.25 -7.63
C ILE A 340 -1.80 5.56 -7.03
N GLY A 341 -1.27 4.53 -6.38
CA GLY A 341 0.08 4.48 -5.87
C GLY A 341 0.73 3.14 -6.13
N SER A 342 1.98 3.00 -5.80
CA SER A 342 2.68 1.73 -5.85
C SER A 342 3.71 1.63 -4.72
N THR A 343 4.11 0.41 -4.41
CA THR A 343 5.20 0.17 -3.46
C THR A 343 6.49 0.82 -3.93
N GLU A 344 6.74 0.84 -5.23
CA GLU A 344 7.91 1.42 -5.87
C GLU A 344 7.99 2.95 -5.71
N MET A 345 6.84 3.61 -5.65
CA MET A 345 6.71 5.06 -5.42
C MET A 345 6.43 5.41 -3.96
N LEU A 346 6.40 4.42 -3.08
CA LEU A 346 6.09 4.47 -1.66
C LEU A 346 4.63 4.82 -1.34
N HIS A 347 3.94 5.62 -2.13
CA HIS A 347 2.52 5.96 -1.90
C HIS A 347 1.83 6.44 -3.19
N VAL A 348 0.72 7.18 -3.02
CA VAL A 348 -0.13 7.72 -4.09
C VAL A 348 0.55 8.89 -4.80
N PHE A 349 0.49 8.89 -6.13
CA PHE A 349 1.06 9.92 -7.00
C PHE A 349 0.05 10.51 -8.02
N ILE A 350 -1.14 9.90 -8.18
CA ILE A 350 -2.29 10.48 -8.89
C ILE A 350 -3.52 10.37 -7.99
N SER A 351 -4.24 11.47 -7.84
CA SER A 351 -5.46 11.56 -7.04
C SER A 351 -6.21 12.86 -7.32
N ALA A 352 -7.38 13.03 -6.72
CA ALA A 352 -8.11 14.27 -6.64
C ALA A 352 -8.90 14.34 -5.33
N ALA A 353 -9.10 15.54 -4.82
CA ALA A 353 -9.90 15.79 -3.63
C ALA A 353 -10.95 16.88 -3.87
N ASP A 354 -11.95 16.93 -3.03
CA ASP A 354 -12.99 17.96 -2.99
C ASP A 354 -13.72 18.15 -4.35
N ASP A 355 -13.78 19.36 -4.88
CA ASP A 355 -14.47 19.68 -6.14
C ASP A 355 -13.69 19.24 -7.39
N ASP A 356 -12.42 18.86 -7.23
CA ASP A 356 -11.61 18.30 -8.31
C ASP A 356 -11.90 16.81 -8.56
N ILE A 357 -12.69 16.14 -7.72
CA ILE A 357 -13.04 14.73 -7.92
C ILE A 357 -13.97 14.59 -9.12
N ARG A 358 -13.58 13.73 -10.06
CA ARG A 358 -14.44 13.25 -11.16
C ARG A 358 -14.71 11.75 -10.97
N PRO A 359 -15.94 11.35 -10.61
CA PRO A 359 -16.25 9.93 -10.36
C PRO A 359 -15.86 9.03 -11.53
N GLY A 360 -15.13 7.96 -11.25
CA GLY A 360 -14.59 7.02 -12.25
C GLY A 360 -13.19 7.38 -12.77
N SER A 361 -12.73 8.63 -12.55
CA SER A 361 -11.33 9.02 -12.78
C SER A 361 -10.52 8.83 -11.50
N THR A 362 -9.25 8.46 -11.64
CA THR A 362 -8.31 8.45 -10.50
C THR A 362 -7.90 9.87 -10.09
N GLY A 363 -8.02 10.85 -10.97
CA GLY A 363 -7.64 12.24 -10.69
C GLY A 363 -6.51 12.75 -11.58
N ARG A 364 -5.70 13.66 -11.04
CA ARG A 364 -4.54 14.29 -11.66
C ARG A 364 -3.27 13.95 -10.91
N ALA A 365 -2.11 14.24 -11.49
CA ALA A 365 -0.83 14.13 -10.78
C ALA A 365 -0.87 14.96 -9.49
N VAL A 366 -0.51 14.33 -8.38
CA VAL A 366 -0.40 14.99 -7.08
C VAL A 366 0.71 16.05 -7.16
N PRO A 367 0.56 17.25 -6.56
CA PRO A 367 1.64 18.24 -6.50
C PRO A 367 2.97 17.62 -6.07
N GLY A 368 4.03 17.93 -6.81
CA GLY A 368 5.35 17.31 -6.66
C GLY A 368 5.59 16.11 -7.59
N TYR A 369 4.55 15.56 -8.23
CA TYR A 369 4.66 14.50 -9.23
C TYR A 369 4.29 14.99 -10.63
N GLN A 370 4.87 14.35 -11.63
CA GLN A 370 4.44 14.43 -13.02
C GLN A 370 4.02 13.05 -13.47
N ALA A 371 2.91 12.99 -14.21
CA ALA A 371 2.43 11.75 -14.78
C ALA A 371 2.17 11.90 -16.28
N ALA A 372 2.42 10.85 -17.03
CA ALA A 372 2.20 10.79 -18.48
C ALA A 372 1.67 9.41 -18.87
N VAL A 373 1.02 9.36 -20.01
CA VAL A 373 0.67 8.11 -20.69
C VAL A 373 1.62 7.96 -21.89
N LEU A 374 2.38 6.85 -21.92
CA LEU A 374 3.45 6.63 -22.87
C LEU A 374 3.12 5.47 -23.83
N ASP A 375 3.63 5.55 -25.07
CA ASP A 375 3.67 4.44 -26.01
C ASP A 375 4.75 3.40 -25.65
N ALA A 376 4.96 2.42 -26.52
CA ALA A 376 5.98 1.38 -26.32
C ALA A 376 7.41 1.94 -26.40
N GLU A 377 7.61 3.00 -27.17
CA GLU A 377 8.89 3.69 -27.38
C GLU A 377 9.21 4.71 -26.28
N GLY A 378 8.32 4.89 -25.27
CA GLY A 378 8.50 5.79 -24.15
C GLY A 378 8.15 7.25 -24.46
N LYS A 379 7.42 7.53 -25.53
CA LYS A 379 6.96 8.88 -25.89
C LYS A 379 5.55 9.12 -25.38
N PRO A 380 5.23 10.34 -24.92
CA PRO A 380 3.87 10.70 -24.55
C PRO A 380 2.90 10.54 -25.71
N VAL A 381 1.75 9.87 -25.45
CA VAL A 381 0.67 9.76 -26.42
C VAL A 381 -0.27 10.96 -26.34
N PRO A 382 -1.03 11.29 -27.43
CA PRO A 382 -2.06 12.31 -27.38
C PRO A 382 -3.13 12.02 -26.33
N ASP A 383 -3.74 13.08 -25.79
CA ASP A 383 -4.88 12.95 -24.88
C ASP A 383 -6.02 12.14 -25.54
N GLY A 384 -6.70 11.32 -24.75
CA GLY A 384 -7.70 10.37 -25.24
C GLY A 384 -7.14 9.04 -25.74
N THR A 385 -5.82 8.87 -25.81
CA THR A 385 -5.16 7.63 -26.22
C THR A 385 -4.71 6.84 -24.99
N ALA A 386 -5.02 5.54 -24.97
CA ALA A 386 -4.57 4.64 -23.91
C ALA A 386 -3.11 4.23 -24.11
N GLY A 387 -2.37 4.11 -23.02
CA GLY A 387 -0.96 3.71 -23.02
C GLY A 387 -0.47 3.38 -21.61
N ARG A 388 0.86 3.22 -21.46
CA ARG A 388 1.49 2.87 -20.20
C ARG A 388 1.56 4.09 -19.27
N LEU A 389 1.06 3.95 -18.05
CA LEU A 389 1.20 5.00 -17.04
C LEU A 389 2.65 5.10 -16.59
N ALA A 390 3.16 6.31 -16.61
CA ALA A 390 4.52 6.67 -16.21
C ALA A 390 4.51 7.85 -15.23
N VAL A 391 5.43 7.85 -14.26
CA VAL A 391 5.49 8.88 -13.22
C VAL A 391 6.93 9.28 -12.89
N ILE A 392 7.12 10.59 -12.64
CA ILE A 392 8.33 11.23 -12.12
C ILE A 392 7.93 12.01 -10.87
N GLY A 393 8.78 12.05 -9.84
CA GLY A 393 8.50 12.80 -8.63
C GLY A 393 9.63 12.74 -7.59
N PRO A 394 9.35 13.07 -6.33
CA PRO A 394 10.37 13.07 -5.29
C PRO A 394 10.79 11.67 -4.85
N THR A 395 9.99 10.64 -5.20
CA THR A 395 10.26 9.24 -4.92
C THR A 395 10.45 8.46 -6.22
N CYS A 396 11.19 7.35 -6.19
CA CYS A 396 11.35 6.48 -7.36
C CYS A 396 11.64 5.05 -6.94
N CYS A 397 11.46 4.12 -7.89
CA CYS A 397 11.80 2.72 -7.72
C CYS A 397 13.31 2.54 -7.58
N ARG A 398 13.74 1.78 -6.57
CA ARG A 398 15.11 1.29 -6.37
C ARG A 398 15.03 -0.14 -5.84
N TYR A 399 14.97 -1.11 -6.76
CA TYR A 399 14.92 -2.51 -6.34
C TYR A 399 16.26 -2.97 -5.79
N LEU A 400 16.22 -3.71 -4.69
CA LEU A 400 17.39 -4.29 -4.04
C LEU A 400 17.98 -5.40 -4.91
N ALA A 401 19.14 -5.14 -5.55
CA ALA A 401 19.88 -6.11 -6.38
C ALA A 401 19.00 -6.90 -7.37
N ASP A 402 18.02 -6.27 -8.00
CA ASP A 402 17.03 -6.95 -8.84
C ASP A 402 17.04 -6.42 -10.29
N PRO A 403 17.25 -7.29 -11.30
CA PRO A 403 17.30 -6.90 -12.71
C PRO A 403 15.97 -6.34 -13.25
N ARG A 404 14.85 -6.58 -12.56
CA ARG A 404 13.55 -5.98 -12.91
C ARG A 404 13.54 -4.46 -12.78
N GLN A 405 14.58 -3.86 -12.17
CA GLN A 405 14.79 -2.42 -12.15
C GLN A 405 14.72 -1.79 -13.55
N ALA A 406 15.41 -2.39 -14.51
CA ALA A 406 15.45 -1.91 -15.90
C ALA A 406 14.07 -1.94 -16.60
N ASN A 407 13.15 -2.78 -16.12
CA ASN A 407 11.79 -2.84 -16.65
C ASN A 407 10.87 -1.77 -16.05
N TYR A 408 11.20 -1.29 -14.84
CA TYR A 408 10.39 -0.31 -14.12
C TYR A 408 10.87 1.13 -14.37
N ALA A 409 12.17 1.37 -14.34
CA ALA A 409 12.75 2.67 -14.65
C ALA A 409 13.22 2.71 -16.12
N GLN A 410 12.48 3.40 -16.99
CA GLN A 410 12.74 3.50 -18.43
C GLN A 410 12.58 4.94 -18.89
N HIS A 411 13.48 5.40 -19.75
CA HIS A 411 13.43 6.74 -20.37
C HIS A 411 13.29 7.89 -19.35
N GLY A 412 13.85 7.74 -18.15
CA GLY A 412 13.73 8.70 -17.05
C GLY A 412 12.40 8.61 -16.27
N TRP A 413 11.51 7.69 -16.60
CA TRP A 413 10.21 7.49 -15.95
C TRP A 413 10.16 6.21 -15.12
N ASN A 414 9.34 6.21 -14.07
CA ASN A 414 8.85 4.99 -13.43
C ASN A 414 7.62 4.49 -14.19
N ILE A 415 7.71 3.30 -14.79
CA ILE A 415 6.61 2.68 -15.54
C ILE A 415 5.84 1.76 -14.58
N THR A 416 4.58 2.11 -14.26
CA THR A 416 3.84 1.46 -13.18
C THR A 416 3.31 0.07 -13.50
N GLY A 417 3.26 -0.31 -14.76
CA GLY A 417 2.62 -1.54 -15.25
C GLY A 417 1.10 -1.44 -15.34
N ASP A 418 0.57 -0.21 -15.26
CA ASP A 418 -0.85 0.08 -15.45
C ASP A 418 -1.09 0.78 -16.79
N THR A 419 -2.22 0.49 -17.43
CA THR A 419 -2.67 1.16 -18.63
C THR A 419 -3.71 2.22 -18.27
N TYR A 420 -3.47 3.45 -18.71
CA TYR A 420 -4.30 4.62 -18.45
C TYR A 420 -4.59 5.38 -19.75
N LEU A 421 -5.59 6.24 -19.68
CA LEU A 421 -5.87 7.29 -20.63
C LEU A 421 -5.84 8.62 -19.87
N ARG A 422 -5.23 9.66 -20.44
CA ARG A 422 -5.34 11.04 -19.96
C ARG A 422 -6.33 11.80 -20.83
N ASP A 423 -7.27 12.52 -20.22
CA ASP A 423 -8.18 13.39 -20.96
C ASP A 423 -7.59 14.79 -21.18
N ALA A 424 -8.29 15.61 -21.98
CA ALA A 424 -7.86 16.97 -22.32
C ALA A 424 -7.78 17.93 -21.11
N ASP A 425 -8.46 17.61 -20.00
CA ASP A 425 -8.40 18.36 -18.75
C ASP A 425 -7.31 17.85 -17.79
N GLY A 426 -6.55 16.84 -18.23
CA GLY A 426 -5.43 16.28 -17.48
C GLY A 426 -5.80 15.21 -16.45
N TYR A 427 -7.03 14.69 -16.46
CA TYR A 427 -7.45 13.59 -15.61
C TYR A 427 -7.03 12.25 -16.17
N PHE A 428 -6.64 11.35 -15.26
CA PHE A 428 -6.20 10.00 -15.57
C PHE A 428 -7.31 8.99 -15.30
N TRP A 429 -7.61 8.18 -16.32
CA TRP A 429 -8.66 7.19 -16.31
C TRP A 429 -8.06 5.80 -16.42
N TYR A 430 -8.24 4.98 -15.38
CA TYR A 430 -7.76 3.60 -15.35
C TYR A 430 -8.41 2.76 -16.44
N ARG A 431 -7.62 1.91 -17.10
CA ARG A 431 -8.11 0.96 -18.09
C ARG A 431 -7.89 -0.47 -17.62
N ALA A 432 -6.67 -0.86 -17.38
CA ALA A 432 -6.31 -2.19 -16.92
C ALA A 432 -4.86 -2.19 -16.39
N ARG A 433 -4.47 -3.27 -15.75
CA ARG A 433 -3.06 -3.60 -15.67
C ARG A 433 -2.57 -4.08 -17.04
N SER A 434 -1.29 -3.83 -17.35
CA SER A 434 -0.71 -4.23 -18.64
C SER A 434 -0.74 -5.76 -18.85
N ASP A 435 -0.69 -6.53 -17.76
CA ASP A 435 -0.80 -7.99 -17.73
C ASP A 435 -2.26 -8.51 -17.71
N ASP A 436 -3.25 -7.63 -17.50
CA ASP A 436 -4.69 -7.93 -17.52
C ASP A 436 -5.40 -7.43 -18.79
N MET A 437 -4.66 -6.87 -19.75
CA MET A 437 -5.18 -6.55 -21.08
C MET A 437 -5.37 -7.85 -21.88
N ILE A 438 -6.58 -8.03 -22.39
CA ILE A 438 -6.94 -9.21 -23.17
C ILE A 438 -6.84 -8.86 -24.66
N VAL A 439 -5.92 -9.52 -25.37
CA VAL A 439 -5.80 -9.36 -26.81
C VAL A 439 -6.60 -10.46 -27.50
N SER A 440 -7.78 -10.12 -28.04
CA SER A 440 -8.68 -11.07 -28.71
C SER A 440 -8.90 -10.66 -30.16
N SER A 441 -8.49 -11.47 -31.11
CA SER A 441 -8.59 -11.19 -32.56
C SER A 441 -8.03 -9.80 -32.94
N GLY A 442 -6.93 -9.39 -32.33
CA GLY A 442 -6.28 -8.08 -32.55
C GLY A 442 -6.92 -6.89 -31.80
N TYR A 443 -8.00 -7.10 -31.05
CA TYR A 443 -8.60 -6.06 -30.23
C TYR A 443 -8.03 -6.12 -28.80
N ASN A 444 -7.66 -4.96 -28.28
CA ASN A 444 -7.27 -4.78 -26.88
C ASN A 444 -8.53 -4.57 -26.01
N ILE A 445 -8.82 -5.49 -25.11
CA ILE A 445 -9.99 -5.48 -24.24
C ILE A 445 -9.51 -5.35 -22.80
N ALA A 446 -9.95 -4.31 -22.13
CA ALA A 446 -9.67 -4.11 -20.72
C ALA A 446 -10.59 -5.01 -19.88
N ALA A 447 -10.01 -5.94 -19.10
CA ALA A 447 -10.78 -6.81 -18.22
C ALA A 447 -11.73 -6.03 -17.29
N PRO A 448 -11.30 -4.93 -16.64
CA PRO A 448 -12.19 -4.14 -15.77
C PRO A 448 -13.41 -3.54 -16.47
N GLU A 449 -13.32 -3.20 -17.76
CA GLU A 449 -14.46 -2.68 -18.50
C GLU A 449 -15.57 -3.75 -18.67
N VAL A 450 -15.16 -5.00 -18.87
CA VAL A 450 -16.10 -6.13 -18.96
C VAL A 450 -16.66 -6.47 -17.57
N GLU A 451 -15.82 -6.41 -16.54
CA GLU A 451 -16.25 -6.61 -15.13
C GLU A 451 -17.32 -5.59 -14.75
N GLN A 452 -17.09 -4.31 -15.01
CA GLN A 452 -18.06 -3.25 -14.74
C GLN A 452 -19.39 -3.49 -15.47
N ALA A 453 -19.34 -3.88 -16.74
CA ALA A 453 -20.56 -4.18 -17.50
C ALA A 453 -21.34 -5.37 -16.93
N LEU A 454 -20.66 -6.44 -16.49
CA LEU A 454 -21.29 -7.57 -15.83
C LEU A 454 -21.88 -7.23 -14.45
N GLU A 455 -21.18 -6.41 -13.67
CA GLU A 455 -21.63 -6.00 -12.33
C GLU A 455 -22.88 -5.09 -12.35
N LEU A 456 -23.23 -4.49 -13.49
CA LEU A 456 -24.52 -3.80 -13.67
C LEU A 456 -25.72 -4.73 -13.68
N HIS A 457 -25.50 -6.05 -13.92
CA HIS A 457 -26.58 -7.02 -13.91
C HIS A 457 -27.04 -7.31 -12.47
N PRO A 458 -28.37 -7.27 -12.17
CA PRO A 458 -28.88 -7.40 -10.81
C PRO A 458 -28.52 -8.73 -10.12
N ASP A 459 -28.31 -9.78 -10.88
CA ASP A 459 -28.00 -11.12 -10.38
C ASP A 459 -26.50 -11.35 -10.12
N VAL A 460 -25.63 -10.45 -10.58
CA VAL A 460 -24.18 -10.56 -10.36
C VAL A 460 -23.81 -9.93 -9.02
N LEU A 461 -23.12 -10.68 -8.19
CA LEU A 461 -22.58 -10.21 -6.93
C LEU A 461 -21.20 -9.57 -7.12
N GLU A 462 -20.29 -10.27 -7.77
CA GLU A 462 -18.97 -9.84 -8.18
C GLU A 462 -18.47 -10.70 -9.35
N CYS A 463 -17.52 -10.21 -10.11
CA CYS A 463 -16.90 -11.01 -11.17
C CYS A 463 -15.42 -10.64 -11.34
N ALA A 464 -14.70 -11.53 -12.03
CA ALA A 464 -13.32 -11.29 -12.45
C ALA A 464 -13.16 -11.78 -13.89
N VAL A 465 -12.50 -10.96 -14.71
CA VAL A 465 -12.32 -11.24 -16.12
C VAL A 465 -10.83 -11.43 -16.42
N VAL A 466 -10.53 -12.46 -17.22
CA VAL A 466 -9.16 -12.82 -17.63
C VAL A 466 -9.12 -13.25 -19.08
N ALA A 467 -7.92 -13.24 -19.68
CA ALA A 467 -7.67 -13.89 -20.95
C ALA A 467 -7.60 -15.42 -20.76
N ARG A 468 -8.30 -16.19 -21.59
CA ARG A 468 -8.02 -17.63 -21.76
C ARG A 468 -7.53 -17.89 -23.19
N PRO A 469 -6.53 -18.77 -23.40
CA PRO A 469 -6.06 -19.12 -24.74
C PRO A 469 -7.19 -19.67 -25.62
N ASP A 470 -7.16 -19.30 -26.90
CA ASP A 470 -8.13 -19.76 -27.94
C ASP A 470 -7.40 -19.89 -29.27
N GLU A 471 -7.62 -21.00 -29.97
CA GLU A 471 -6.88 -21.34 -31.21
C GLU A 471 -7.18 -20.37 -32.37
N GLU A 472 -8.41 -19.84 -32.46
CA GLU A 472 -8.81 -18.95 -33.55
C GLU A 472 -8.52 -17.48 -33.27
N ARG A 473 -8.60 -17.09 -31.99
CA ARG A 473 -8.58 -15.67 -31.55
C ARG A 473 -7.31 -15.28 -30.81
N GLY A 474 -6.38 -16.23 -30.59
CA GLY A 474 -5.25 -16.08 -29.69
C GLY A 474 -5.66 -16.09 -28.21
N SER A 475 -6.69 -15.29 -27.87
CA SER A 475 -7.33 -15.33 -26.56
C SER A 475 -8.81 -14.96 -26.65
N ILE A 476 -9.60 -15.47 -25.71
CA ILE A 476 -10.99 -15.05 -25.49
C ILE A 476 -11.14 -14.38 -24.12
N VAL A 477 -12.15 -13.54 -24.02
CA VAL A 477 -12.61 -12.98 -22.75
C VAL A 477 -13.33 -14.06 -21.96
N HIS A 478 -12.79 -14.42 -20.78
CA HIS A 478 -13.39 -15.34 -19.85
C HIS A 478 -13.77 -14.61 -18.56
N ALA A 479 -14.98 -14.83 -18.05
CA ALA A 479 -15.48 -14.26 -16.80
C ALA A 479 -15.75 -15.34 -15.77
N ALA A 480 -15.14 -15.25 -14.59
CA ALA A 480 -15.55 -15.96 -13.39
C ALA A 480 -16.56 -15.08 -12.65
N VAL A 481 -17.78 -15.57 -12.46
CA VAL A 481 -18.91 -14.79 -11.92
C VAL A 481 -19.43 -15.43 -10.63
N VAL A 482 -19.53 -14.62 -9.59
CA VAL A 482 -20.26 -14.97 -8.35
C VAL A 482 -21.67 -14.41 -8.48
N LEU A 483 -22.65 -15.29 -8.49
CA LEU A 483 -24.07 -14.91 -8.52
C LEU A 483 -24.59 -14.60 -7.11
N ARG A 484 -25.66 -13.84 -7.04
CA ARG A 484 -26.38 -13.62 -5.79
C ARG A 484 -27.08 -14.89 -5.35
N GLU A 485 -27.33 -15.00 -4.05
CA GLU A 485 -28.00 -16.15 -3.46
C GLU A 485 -29.39 -16.39 -4.10
N GLY A 486 -29.68 -17.64 -4.43
CA GLY A 486 -30.95 -18.06 -5.06
C GLY A 486 -30.99 -17.90 -6.58
N VAL A 487 -29.97 -17.36 -7.23
CA VAL A 487 -29.90 -17.26 -8.70
C VAL A 487 -29.37 -18.57 -9.29
N PRO A 488 -30.05 -19.17 -10.29
CA PRO A 488 -29.58 -20.40 -10.93
C PRO A 488 -28.29 -20.20 -11.70
N ALA A 489 -27.31 -21.08 -11.50
CA ALA A 489 -26.03 -21.10 -12.22
C ALA A 489 -26.13 -22.09 -13.40
N ASP A 490 -26.84 -21.74 -14.45
CA ASP A 490 -27.15 -22.61 -15.59
C ASP A 490 -26.75 -21.99 -16.95
N PRO A 491 -26.82 -22.74 -18.06
CA PRO A 491 -26.49 -22.21 -19.39
C PRO A 491 -27.41 -21.06 -19.86
N ALA A 492 -28.65 -20.99 -19.37
CA ALA A 492 -29.55 -19.89 -19.70
C ALA A 492 -29.05 -18.57 -19.10
N LYS A 493 -28.55 -18.61 -17.85
CA LYS A 493 -27.94 -17.46 -17.18
C LYS A 493 -26.66 -17.02 -17.87
N VAL A 494 -25.83 -17.94 -18.38
CA VAL A 494 -24.66 -17.60 -19.22
C VAL A 494 -25.09 -16.78 -20.44
N ALA A 495 -26.09 -17.27 -21.19
CA ALA A 495 -26.59 -16.59 -22.40
C ALA A 495 -27.18 -15.20 -22.08
N GLU A 496 -27.90 -15.08 -20.96
CA GLU A 496 -28.46 -13.82 -20.46
C GLU A 496 -27.36 -12.80 -20.16
N LEU A 497 -26.35 -13.18 -19.39
CA LEU A 497 -25.22 -12.29 -19.05
C LEU A 497 -24.40 -11.88 -20.27
N GLN A 498 -24.20 -12.79 -21.23
CA GLN A 498 -23.56 -12.47 -22.50
C GLN A 498 -24.37 -11.47 -23.33
N ALA A 499 -25.70 -11.66 -23.41
CA ALA A 499 -26.58 -10.75 -24.11
C ALA A 499 -26.63 -9.38 -23.44
N PHE A 500 -26.72 -9.35 -22.12
CA PHE A 500 -26.69 -8.14 -21.32
C PHE A 500 -25.40 -7.36 -21.52
N THR A 501 -24.24 -8.03 -21.42
CA THR A 501 -22.93 -7.38 -21.63
C THR A 501 -22.81 -6.75 -23.02
N LYS A 502 -23.30 -7.40 -24.07
CA LYS A 502 -23.32 -6.86 -25.45
C LYS A 502 -24.16 -5.59 -25.59
N GLN A 503 -25.13 -5.38 -24.70
CA GLN A 503 -25.94 -4.15 -24.68
C GLN A 503 -25.25 -3.01 -23.94
N GLN A 504 -24.36 -3.33 -22.98
CA GLN A 504 -23.69 -2.35 -22.14
C GLN A 504 -22.39 -1.82 -22.76
N ILE A 505 -21.64 -2.70 -23.45
CA ILE A 505 -20.34 -2.39 -24.07
C ILE A 505 -20.26 -2.92 -25.49
N ALA A 506 -19.21 -2.50 -26.24
CA ALA A 506 -19.03 -2.91 -27.62
C ALA A 506 -19.07 -4.45 -27.74
N PRO A 507 -19.86 -5.00 -28.69
CA PRO A 507 -20.14 -6.43 -28.79
C PRO A 507 -18.91 -7.35 -28.85
N TYR A 508 -17.77 -6.87 -29.37
CA TYR A 508 -16.56 -7.68 -29.43
C TYR A 508 -15.92 -7.93 -28.06
N LYS A 509 -16.29 -7.16 -27.03
CA LYS A 509 -15.73 -7.23 -25.67
C LYS A 509 -16.45 -8.24 -24.76
N TYR A 510 -17.64 -8.73 -25.13
CA TYR A 510 -18.41 -9.61 -24.25
C TYR A 510 -17.64 -10.89 -23.88
N PRO A 511 -17.85 -11.43 -22.66
CA PRO A 511 -17.20 -12.67 -22.26
C PRO A 511 -17.74 -13.86 -23.07
N ARG A 512 -16.84 -14.50 -23.83
CA ARG A 512 -17.20 -15.71 -24.61
C ARG A 512 -17.31 -16.95 -23.76
N SER A 513 -16.67 -16.94 -22.61
CA SER A 513 -16.73 -17.99 -21.62
C SER A 513 -17.10 -17.37 -20.27
N ILE A 514 -18.12 -17.93 -19.62
CA ILE A 514 -18.53 -17.56 -18.27
C ILE A 514 -18.53 -18.82 -17.43
N GLU A 515 -17.92 -18.75 -16.25
CA GLU A 515 -17.87 -19.79 -15.24
C GLU A 515 -18.46 -19.25 -13.94
N PHE A 516 -19.43 -19.94 -13.36
CA PHE A 516 -19.98 -19.58 -12.06
C PHE A 516 -19.13 -20.19 -10.94
N VAL A 517 -18.67 -19.34 -10.04
CA VAL A 517 -17.81 -19.73 -8.91
C VAL A 517 -18.43 -19.31 -7.59
N PRO A 518 -18.22 -20.07 -6.50
CA PRO A 518 -18.78 -19.71 -5.19
C PRO A 518 -18.10 -18.45 -4.60
N ALA A 519 -16.83 -18.21 -4.92
CA ALA A 519 -16.06 -17.04 -4.51
C ALA A 519 -14.87 -16.82 -5.45
N LEU A 520 -14.43 -15.57 -5.60
CA LEU A 520 -13.23 -15.25 -6.35
C LEU A 520 -11.96 -15.53 -5.53
N PRO A 521 -10.88 -16.04 -6.16
CA PRO A 521 -9.63 -16.31 -5.48
C PRO A 521 -8.96 -14.98 -5.06
N ARG A 522 -8.67 -14.85 -3.76
CA ARG A 522 -8.05 -13.65 -3.18
C ARG A 522 -6.80 -14.01 -2.39
N THR A 523 -5.88 -13.05 -2.28
CA THR A 523 -4.78 -13.15 -1.33
C THR A 523 -5.31 -13.05 0.10
N ALA A 524 -4.47 -13.39 1.08
CA ALA A 524 -4.77 -13.17 2.49
C ALA A 524 -5.10 -11.70 2.83
N THR A 525 -4.67 -10.76 1.99
CA THR A 525 -4.95 -9.32 2.10
C THR A 525 -6.18 -8.85 1.32
N GLY A 526 -6.95 -9.80 0.74
CA GLY A 526 -8.18 -9.52 -0.01
C GLY A 526 -7.98 -9.20 -1.50
N LYS A 527 -6.73 -9.05 -1.99
CA LYS A 527 -6.45 -8.71 -3.39
C LYS A 527 -6.77 -9.90 -4.31
N LEU A 528 -7.49 -9.63 -5.41
CA LEU A 528 -7.86 -10.62 -6.42
C LEU A 528 -6.63 -11.27 -7.08
N GLN A 529 -6.63 -12.60 -7.15
CA GLN A 529 -5.57 -13.41 -7.77
C GLN A 529 -5.99 -13.88 -9.18
N ARG A 530 -6.01 -12.96 -10.15
CA ARG A 530 -6.45 -13.26 -11.53
C ARG A 530 -5.66 -14.39 -12.19
N PHE A 531 -4.39 -14.59 -11.84
CA PHE A 531 -3.58 -15.65 -12.40
C PHE A 531 -4.17 -17.05 -12.16
N ARG A 532 -4.86 -17.27 -11.03
CA ARG A 532 -5.54 -18.53 -10.74
C ARG A 532 -6.77 -18.80 -11.62
N LEU A 533 -7.32 -17.76 -12.25
CA LEU A 533 -8.47 -17.89 -13.14
C LEU A 533 -8.05 -18.12 -14.60
N ARG A 534 -6.77 -17.93 -14.92
CA ARG A 534 -6.23 -18.11 -16.28
C ARG A 534 -6.03 -19.58 -16.65
N GLU A 535 -5.78 -20.44 -15.67
CA GLU A 535 -5.66 -21.89 -15.86
C GLU A 535 -7.05 -22.53 -15.79
N PRO A 536 -7.41 -23.46 -16.74
CA PRO A 536 -8.61 -24.24 -16.59
C PRO A 536 -8.50 -25.01 -15.25
N GLN A 537 -9.49 -24.89 -14.37
CA GLN A 537 -9.55 -25.78 -13.21
C GLN A 537 -9.64 -27.21 -13.76
N ALA A 538 -8.67 -28.06 -13.38
CA ALA A 538 -8.76 -29.48 -13.67
C ALA A 538 -10.08 -29.95 -13.07
N ALA A 539 -10.97 -30.47 -13.94
CA ALA A 539 -12.25 -31.05 -13.52
C ALA A 539 -11.93 -32.15 -12.52
N GLY A 540 -12.24 -31.88 -11.22
CA GLY A 540 -12.17 -32.83 -10.14
C GLY A 540 -13.42 -33.72 -10.13
#